data_2359e335e0207617bd64306c7dd0a608
#
_entry.id   2359e335e0207617bd64306c7dd0a608
#
_cell.length_a   1.000
_cell.length_b   1.000
_cell.length_c   1.000
_cell.angle_alpha   90.00
_cell.angle_beta   90.00
_cell.angle_gamma   90.00
#
_symmetry.space_group_name_H-M   'P 1'
#
loop_
_entity.id
_entity.type
_entity.pdbx_description
1 polymer ?
#
loop_
_entity_poly.entity_id
_entity_poly.type
_entity_poly.pdbx_seq_one_letter_code
_entity_poly.pdbx_strand_id
1 'polypeptide(L)'
;MTAQNILFNDGWQFCLCDIGTELSALPGRHWYNVELPHDWLINDTSKLYETGEGWYRRSLPCSAEQLSGRVLLNFDGVYMNSTLFVNGKEAGSWTYGYSAFEHDITDFLHEGENELLLRVSHQSPNTRWYSGAGIFRDVMLKLRPAAYIGTNGVYIHSAPQPEGGWTTEVETDVVGEASDIRMLLEVFDPAGASMGGYGLEAHFDGGHEKFTASFNSTDPELWSVDDPMLYTLKISLYSGSELLDCVNETFGYRTAEFDPDRGFLLNGEPVKLHGVCMHHDLGALGSALNEAALARQLRIMKEMGVNAIRTSHNMPARQLVQLCDEMGLLVDSEAFDMWEKPKTEFDNHRFFTEHAERDVRSWIERDRNHPCIIMWSIGNEINDTIDPHGLDITKRLYEYVLKYDPKGNAAPTIGSNYMGDENAQKCSDVVKLAGYNYSEYLYDEHHA
;
A
#
# COMPACT_ATOMS: atom_id res chain seq x y z
N MET A 1 -5.01 -25.57 -12.10
CA MET A 1 -4.38 -24.28 -12.49
C MET A 1 -3.56 -23.77 -11.30
N THR A 2 -2.30 -23.43 -11.52
CA THR A 2 -1.45 -22.76 -10.51
C THR A 2 -1.69 -21.25 -10.55
N ALA A 3 -1.59 -20.57 -9.40
CA ALA A 3 -1.74 -19.12 -9.31
C ALA A 3 -0.74 -18.37 -10.20
N GLN A 4 -1.18 -17.27 -10.80
CA GLN A 4 -0.35 -16.40 -11.64
C GLN A 4 -0.64 -14.94 -11.33
N ASN A 5 0.42 -14.12 -11.37
CA ASN A 5 0.36 -12.66 -11.33
C ASN A 5 0.93 -12.13 -12.66
N ILE A 6 0.12 -11.42 -13.41
CA ILE A 6 0.46 -10.94 -14.75
C ILE A 6 0.41 -9.42 -14.73
N LEU A 7 1.52 -8.73 -15.05
CA LEU A 7 1.51 -7.28 -15.25
C LEU A 7 0.57 -6.95 -16.41
N PHE A 8 -0.43 -6.11 -16.11
CA PHE A 8 -1.54 -5.87 -17.00
C PHE A 8 -1.60 -4.40 -17.47
N ASN A 9 -0.41 -3.82 -17.76
CA ASN A 9 -0.27 -2.42 -18.13
C ASN A 9 -0.47 -2.14 -19.63
N ASP A 10 -0.21 -3.12 -20.50
CA ASP A 10 -0.27 -2.94 -21.95
C ASP A 10 -1.69 -3.06 -22.51
N GLY A 11 -1.91 -2.53 -23.72
CA GLY A 11 -3.12 -2.74 -24.50
C GLY A 11 -4.35 -1.94 -24.03
N TRP A 12 -4.16 -0.94 -23.20
CA TRP A 12 -5.22 -0.04 -22.79
C TRP A 12 -5.45 1.07 -23.79
N GLN A 13 -6.71 1.51 -23.88
CA GLN A 13 -7.13 2.67 -24.63
C GLN A 13 -7.82 3.65 -23.68
N PHE A 14 -7.68 4.94 -23.95
CA PHE A 14 -8.18 6.05 -23.13
C PHE A 14 -9.05 6.99 -23.94
N CYS A 15 -10.09 7.50 -23.29
CA CYS A 15 -10.96 8.58 -23.81
C CYS A 15 -11.26 9.56 -22.67
N LEU A 16 -10.99 10.85 -22.89
CA LEU A 16 -11.39 11.91 -21.97
C LEU A 16 -12.81 12.36 -22.28
N CYS A 17 -13.63 12.45 -21.26
CA CYS A 17 -15.05 12.83 -21.33
C CYS A 17 -15.40 13.88 -20.28
N ASP A 18 -16.58 14.45 -20.38
CA ASP A 18 -17.16 15.30 -19.35
C ASP A 18 -17.63 14.45 -18.17
N ILE A 19 -17.62 15.05 -16.96
CA ILE A 19 -18.12 14.39 -15.75
C ILE A 19 -19.57 13.94 -15.93
N GLY A 20 -19.85 12.70 -15.53
CA GLY A 20 -21.18 12.10 -15.63
C GLY A 20 -21.48 11.49 -17.00
N THR A 21 -20.46 11.25 -17.82
CA THR A 21 -20.64 10.53 -19.09
C THR A 21 -21.09 9.09 -18.84
N GLU A 22 -22.25 8.72 -19.35
CA GLU A 22 -22.82 7.39 -19.22
C GLU A 22 -22.17 6.39 -20.20
N LEU A 23 -22.17 5.08 -19.85
CA LEU A 23 -21.68 4.00 -20.72
C LEU A 23 -22.28 4.07 -22.14
N SER A 24 -23.58 4.39 -22.22
CA SER A 24 -24.32 4.52 -23.50
C SER A 24 -23.82 5.61 -24.43
N ALA A 25 -23.04 6.57 -23.91
CA ALA A 25 -22.45 7.67 -24.66
C ALA A 25 -21.03 7.40 -25.17
N LEU A 26 -20.42 6.26 -24.80
CA LEU A 26 -19.07 5.90 -25.21
C LEU A 26 -18.97 5.38 -26.67
N PRO A 27 -19.98 4.69 -27.26
CA PRO A 27 -19.91 4.28 -28.65
C PRO A 27 -19.71 5.47 -29.59
N GLY A 28 -18.73 5.35 -30.49
CA GLY A 28 -18.37 6.41 -31.44
C GLY A 28 -17.42 7.48 -30.91
N ARG A 29 -17.04 7.45 -29.64
CA ARG A 29 -15.97 8.30 -29.10
C ARG A 29 -14.62 7.90 -29.69
N HIS A 30 -13.70 8.85 -29.74
CA HIS A 30 -12.32 8.59 -30.16
C HIS A 30 -11.51 8.07 -28.99
N TRP A 31 -10.83 6.92 -29.19
CA TRP A 31 -9.99 6.27 -28.19
C TRP A 31 -8.54 6.33 -28.63
N TYR A 32 -7.66 6.65 -27.70
CA TYR A 32 -6.21 6.67 -27.89
C TYR A 32 -5.58 5.46 -27.21
N ASN A 33 -4.58 4.85 -27.84
CA ASN A 33 -3.77 3.85 -27.15
C ASN A 33 -2.92 4.54 -26.08
N VAL A 34 -2.88 3.98 -24.90
CA VAL A 34 -2.07 4.45 -23.78
C VAL A 34 -1.31 3.28 -23.15
N GLU A 35 -0.15 3.59 -22.60
CA GLU A 35 0.62 2.69 -21.75
C GLU A 35 0.37 3.07 -20.30
N LEU A 36 0.22 2.08 -19.42
CA LEU A 36 0.12 2.32 -17.99
C LEU A 36 1.53 2.18 -17.35
N PRO A 37 1.79 2.91 -16.29
CA PRO A 37 0.98 3.94 -15.62
C PRO A 37 0.73 5.19 -16.47
N HIS A 38 -0.46 5.78 -16.34
CA HIS A 38 -0.91 6.90 -17.18
C HIS A 38 -1.53 8.03 -16.34
N ASP A 39 -1.09 9.25 -16.61
CA ASP A 39 -1.62 10.50 -16.08
C ASP A 39 -2.00 11.40 -17.26
N TRP A 40 -3.32 11.65 -17.43
CA TRP A 40 -3.74 12.46 -18.60
C TRP A 40 -3.55 13.96 -18.43
N LEU A 41 -3.40 14.46 -17.17
CA LEU A 41 -3.27 15.89 -16.92
C LEU A 41 -1.90 16.44 -17.32
N ILE A 42 -0.83 15.65 -17.19
CA ILE A 42 0.52 16.09 -17.49
C ILE A 42 0.74 16.37 -18.99
N ASN A 43 -0.11 15.87 -19.85
CA ASN A 43 -0.01 16.06 -21.29
C ASN A 43 -0.25 17.51 -21.74
N ASP A 44 -0.93 18.31 -20.92
CA ASP A 44 -1.13 19.74 -21.14
C ASP A 44 -0.90 20.53 -19.85
N THR A 45 0.29 21.10 -19.72
CA THR A 45 0.70 21.85 -18.51
C THR A 45 -0.13 23.10 -18.22
N SER A 46 -0.97 23.56 -19.17
CA SER A 46 -1.94 24.63 -18.93
C SER A 46 -3.21 24.13 -18.23
N LYS A 47 -3.39 22.81 -18.10
CA LYS A 47 -4.59 22.13 -17.63
C LYS A 47 -4.36 21.14 -16.49
N LEU A 48 -3.27 21.30 -15.74
CA LEU A 48 -2.83 20.36 -14.67
C LEU A 48 -3.90 20.11 -13.58
N TYR A 49 -4.91 20.96 -13.49
CA TYR A 49 -6.00 20.88 -12.50
C TYR A 49 -7.39 20.85 -13.16
N GLU A 50 -7.47 20.43 -14.42
CA GLU A 50 -8.76 20.39 -15.11
C GLU A 50 -9.64 19.26 -14.58
N THR A 51 -10.91 19.57 -14.34
CA THR A 51 -11.94 18.57 -14.00
C THR A 51 -12.33 17.80 -15.27
N GLY A 52 -12.39 16.47 -15.16
CA GLY A 52 -12.75 15.59 -16.28
C GLY A 52 -12.97 14.15 -15.86
N GLU A 53 -13.51 13.35 -16.76
CA GLU A 53 -13.74 11.93 -16.55
C GLU A 53 -12.96 11.12 -17.57
N GLY A 54 -11.97 10.35 -17.10
CA GLY A 54 -11.18 9.45 -17.92
C GLY A 54 -11.85 8.09 -18.02
N TRP A 55 -12.04 7.60 -19.25
CA TRP A 55 -12.47 6.24 -19.49
C TRP A 55 -11.33 5.44 -20.10
N TYR A 56 -11.03 4.30 -19.48
CA TYR A 56 -10.06 3.33 -19.97
C TYR A 56 -10.79 2.09 -20.44
N ARG A 57 -10.36 1.51 -21.56
CA ARG A 57 -10.89 0.22 -22.02
C ARG A 57 -9.78 -0.74 -22.40
N ARG A 58 -10.04 -2.03 -22.19
CA ARG A 58 -9.16 -3.12 -22.62
C ARG A 58 -9.97 -4.38 -22.88
N SER A 59 -9.53 -5.19 -23.85
CA SER A 59 -10.03 -6.56 -24.03
C SER A 59 -9.29 -7.53 -23.12
N LEU A 60 -10.03 -8.51 -22.58
CA LEU A 60 -9.50 -9.60 -21.76
C LEU A 60 -10.00 -10.93 -22.35
N PRO A 61 -9.19 -11.65 -23.14
CA PRO A 61 -9.53 -13.01 -23.54
C PRO A 61 -9.42 -13.95 -22.35
N CYS A 62 -10.47 -14.77 -22.12
CA CYS A 62 -10.49 -15.76 -21.06
C CYS A 62 -10.72 -17.17 -21.64
N SER A 63 -9.96 -18.15 -21.14
CA SER A 63 -10.19 -19.56 -21.42
C SER A 63 -11.10 -20.22 -20.37
N ALA A 64 -11.69 -21.36 -20.69
CA ALA A 64 -12.46 -22.15 -19.74
C ALA A 64 -11.62 -22.57 -18.51
N GLU A 65 -10.31 -22.81 -18.68
CA GLU A 65 -9.39 -23.14 -17.59
C GLU A 65 -9.24 -21.97 -16.61
N GLN A 66 -9.05 -20.75 -17.11
CA GLN A 66 -8.95 -19.54 -16.26
C GLN A 66 -10.24 -19.29 -15.47
N LEU A 67 -11.39 -19.55 -16.09
CA LEU A 67 -12.71 -19.41 -15.46
C LEU A 67 -13.06 -20.53 -14.47
N SER A 68 -12.26 -21.61 -14.41
CA SER A 68 -12.42 -22.65 -13.39
C SER A 68 -11.89 -22.26 -12.00
N GLY A 69 -11.20 -21.14 -11.90
CA GLY A 69 -10.71 -20.55 -10.66
C GLY A 69 -11.26 -19.15 -10.45
N ARG A 70 -10.44 -18.24 -9.88
CA ARG A 70 -10.78 -16.82 -9.72
C ARG A 70 -9.93 -15.96 -10.62
N VAL A 71 -10.53 -14.92 -11.15
CA VAL A 71 -9.88 -13.88 -11.95
C VAL A 71 -10.03 -12.55 -11.22
N LEU A 72 -8.90 -12.04 -10.69
CA LEU A 72 -8.88 -10.83 -9.90
C LEU A 72 -8.14 -9.74 -10.67
N LEU A 73 -8.64 -8.52 -10.62
CA LEU A 73 -7.99 -7.35 -11.20
C LEU A 73 -7.56 -6.42 -10.06
N ASN A 74 -6.25 -6.28 -9.86
CA ASN A 74 -5.66 -5.48 -8.82
C ASN A 74 -5.08 -4.19 -9.41
N PHE A 75 -5.42 -3.05 -8.80
CA PHE A 75 -4.91 -1.73 -9.12
C PHE A 75 -4.08 -1.21 -7.94
N ASP A 76 -2.84 -0.83 -8.18
CA ASP A 76 -1.98 -0.27 -7.13
C ASP A 76 -2.30 1.20 -6.82
N GLY A 77 -2.99 1.88 -7.73
CA GLY A 77 -3.52 3.24 -7.54
C GLY A 77 -4.24 3.80 -8.77
N VAL A 78 -5.42 4.38 -8.55
CA VAL A 78 -6.21 5.06 -9.58
C VAL A 78 -6.74 6.37 -9.03
N TYR A 79 -6.31 7.50 -9.56
CA TYR A 79 -6.68 8.80 -9.04
C TYR A 79 -7.74 9.48 -9.89
N MET A 80 -8.96 9.66 -9.34
CA MET A 80 -9.58 9.06 -8.16
C MET A 80 -11.04 8.69 -8.48
N ASN A 81 -11.73 8.07 -7.50
CA ASN A 81 -13.14 7.70 -7.61
C ASN A 81 -13.43 6.91 -8.89
N SER A 82 -12.92 5.69 -8.91
CA SER A 82 -13.02 4.79 -10.07
C SER A 82 -14.19 3.81 -9.97
N THR A 83 -14.72 3.41 -11.12
CA THR A 83 -15.73 2.35 -11.25
C THR A 83 -15.35 1.43 -12.39
N LEU A 84 -15.22 0.14 -12.10
CA LEU A 84 -14.93 -0.91 -13.07
C LEU A 84 -16.22 -1.52 -13.61
N PHE A 85 -16.29 -1.63 -14.92
CA PHE A 85 -17.35 -2.36 -15.64
C PHE A 85 -16.72 -3.49 -16.43
N VAL A 86 -17.35 -4.66 -16.37
CA VAL A 86 -16.98 -5.85 -17.15
C VAL A 86 -18.18 -6.28 -17.98
N ASN A 87 -18.01 -6.35 -19.29
CA ASN A 87 -19.11 -6.68 -20.22
C ASN A 87 -20.37 -5.81 -20.02
N GLY A 88 -20.14 -4.51 -19.71
CA GLY A 88 -21.20 -3.51 -19.50
C GLY A 88 -21.88 -3.59 -18.12
N LYS A 89 -21.46 -4.46 -17.21
CA LYS A 89 -21.97 -4.55 -15.85
C LYS A 89 -20.95 -3.97 -14.87
N GLU A 90 -21.40 -3.20 -13.88
CA GLU A 90 -20.56 -2.70 -12.80
C GLU A 90 -20.03 -3.88 -11.96
N ALA A 91 -18.71 -3.99 -11.86
CA ALA A 91 -18.02 -5.03 -11.13
C ALA A 91 -17.43 -4.54 -9.80
N GLY A 92 -17.27 -3.23 -9.61
CA GLY A 92 -16.82 -2.64 -8.38
C GLY A 92 -16.40 -1.19 -8.50
N SER A 93 -16.22 -0.53 -7.36
CA SER A 93 -15.78 0.86 -7.29
C SER A 93 -14.78 1.09 -6.17
N TRP A 94 -13.95 2.13 -6.32
CA TRP A 94 -12.97 2.53 -5.33
C TRP A 94 -12.79 4.04 -5.33
N THR A 95 -12.73 4.65 -4.15
CA THR A 95 -12.81 6.11 -4.03
C THR A 95 -11.48 6.79 -3.73
N TYR A 96 -10.63 6.20 -2.84
CA TYR A 96 -9.36 6.82 -2.48
C TYR A 96 -8.28 6.49 -3.51
N GLY A 97 -7.72 7.52 -4.14
CA GLY A 97 -6.81 7.34 -5.28
C GLY A 97 -5.44 6.74 -4.94
N TYR A 98 -5.02 6.82 -3.67
CA TYR A 98 -3.69 6.40 -3.26
C TYR A 98 -3.61 5.01 -2.61
N SER A 99 -4.75 4.41 -2.26
CA SER A 99 -4.81 3.03 -1.77
C SER A 99 -4.91 2.04 -2.91
N ALA A 100 -4.25 0.88 -2.76
CA ALA A 100 -4.39 -0.24 -3.70
C ALA A 100 -5.73 -0.94 -3.49
N PHE A 101 -6.28 -1.55 -4.54
CA PHE A 101 -7.54 -2.29 -4.44
C PHE A 101 -7.61 -3.43 -5.45
N GLU A 102 -8.51 -4.37 -5.18
CA GLU A 102 -8.71 -5.55 -6.00
C GLU A 102 -10.21 -5.82 -6.19
N HIS A 103 -10.58 -6.16 -7.41
CA HIS A 103 -11.93 -6.62 -7.75
C HIS A 103 -11.88 -8.06 -8.24
N ASP A 104 -12.69 -8.95 -7.65
CA ASP A 104 -12.98 -10.26 -8.21
C ASP A 104 -13.98 -10.08 -9.36
N ILE A 105 -13.49 -10.31 -10.58
CA ILE A 105 -14.29 -10.12 -11.79
C ILE A 105 -14.80 -11.44 -12.39
N THR A 106 -14.56 -12.57 -11.71
CA THR A 106 -14.85 -13.92 -12.21
C THR A 106 -16.29 -14.06 -12.71
N ASP A 107 -17.26 -13.65 -11.90
CA ASP A 107 -18.69 -13.83 -12.20
C ASP A 107 -19.22 -12.92 -13.35
N PHE A 108 -18.39 -11.99 -13.81
CA PHE A 108 -18.71 -11.08 -14.91
C PHE A 108 -18.13 -11.55 -16.24
N LEU A 109 -17.22 -12.57 -16.22
CA LEU A 109 -16.49 -13.05 -17.38
C LEU A 109 -17.20 -14.24 -18.06
N HIS A 110 -16.90 -14.41 -19.33
CA HIS A 110 -17.26 -15.60 -20.12
C HIS A 110 -16.07 -16.06 -20.96
N GLU A 111 -16.14 -17.28 -21.46
CA GLU A 111 -15.10 -17.79 -22.39
C GLU A 111 -15.05 -16.94 -23.66
N GLY A 112 -13.83 -16.64 -24.10
CA GLY A 112 -13.56 -15.74 -25.24
C GLY A 112 -13.26 -14.31 -24.80
N GLU A 113 -13.59 -13.34 -25.64
CA GLU A 113 -13.26 -11.93 -25.45
C GLU A 113 -14.22 -11.25 -24.47
N ASN A 114 -13.66 -10.57 -23.46
CA ASN A 114 -14.41 -9.77 -22.49
C ASN A 114 -13.95 -8.32 -22.58
N GLU A 115 -14.87 -7.38 -22.44
CA GLU A 115 -14.55 -5.95 -22.36
C GLU A 115 -14.43 -5.47 -20.93
N LEU A 116 -13.30 -4.85 -20.65
CA LEU A 116 -13.06 -4.12 -19.39
C LEU A 116 -13.17 -2.62 -19.68
N LEU A 117 -13.96 -1.91 -18.88
CA LEU A 117 -14.05 -0.46 -18.88
C LEU A 117 -13.82 0.06 -17.46
N LEU A 118 -12.92 1.01 -17.30
CA LEU A 118 -12.70 1.70 -16.03
C LEU A 118 -12.99 3.18 -16.19
N ARG A 119 -13.97 3.68 -15.45
CA ARG A 119 -14.25 5.11 -15.31
C ARG A 119 -13.40 5.67 -14.17
N VAL A 120 -12.78 6.83 -14.39
CA VAL A 120 -11.99 7.56 -13.37
C VAL A 120 -12.49 8.99 -13.34
N SER A 121 -13.10 9.41 -12.23
CA SER A 121 -13.73 10.72 -12.09
C SER A 121 -12.82 11.68 -11.32
N HIS A 122 -12.18 12.60 -12.02
CA HIS A 122 -11.32 13.63 -11.46
C HIS A 122 -12.04 14.97 -11.36
N GLN A 123 -12.23 15.45 -10.12
CA GLN A 123 -12.77 16.77 -9.83
C GLN A 123 -11.72 17.60 -9.09
N SER A 124 -11.58 18.86 -9.43
CA SER A 124 -10.57 19.75 -8.85
C SER A 124 -11.24 21.02 -8.28
N PRO A 125 -10.71 21.58 -7.16
CA PRO A 125 -9.51 21.18 -6.37
C PRO A 125 -9.75 19.95 -5.47
N ASN A 126 -8.80 19.01 -5.44
CA ASN A 126 -8.91 17.77 -4.65
C ASN A 126 -7.69 17.46 -3.76
N THR A 127 -6.60 18.20 -3.92
CA THR A 127 -5.40 18.16 -3.08
C THR A 127 -4.79 19.55 -2.99
N ARG A 128 -3.79 19.70 -2.11
CA ARG A 128 -2.97 20.91 -1.99
C ARG A 128 -1.67 20.84 -2.84
N TRP A 129 -1.51 19.76 -3.61
CA TRP A 129 -0.38 19.48 -4.50
C TRP A 129 -0.89 18.95 -5.84
N TYR A 130 0.01 18.69 -6.78
CA TYR A 130 -0.34 18.04 -8.03
C TYR A 130 -0.72 16.58 -7.80
N SER A 131 -1.96 16.23 -8.02
CA SER A 131 -2.44 14.85 -7.86
C SER A 131 -2.20 13.97 -9.08
N GLY A 132 -2.19 14.55 -10.27
CA GLY A 132 -2.40 13.82 -11.50
C GLY A 132 -3.81 13.26 -11.60
N ALA A 133 -4.10 12.52 -12.67
CA ALA A 133 -5.36 11.82 -12.85
C ALA A 133 -5.20 10.61 -13.78
N GLY A 134 -5.75 9.46 -13.40
CA GLY A 134 -5.73 8.24 -14.22
C GLY A 134 -5.35 6.98 -13.46
N ILE A 135 -5.04 5.93 -14.22
CA ILE A 135 -4.42 4.71 -13.69
C ILE A 135 -2.93 5.01 -13.58
N PHE A 136 -2.53 5.62 -12.46
CA PHE A 136 -1.18 6.19 -12.32
C PHE A 136 -0.15 5.26 -11.68
N ARG A 137 -0.57 4.05 -11.28
CA ARG A 137 0.26 2.95 -10.80
C ARG A 137 -0.09 1.67 -11.55
N ASP A 138 0.63 0.58 -11.26
CA ASP A 138 0.50 -0.68 -11.98
C ASP A 138 -0.87 -1.33 -11.82
N VAL A 139 -1.24 -2.12 -12.84
CA VAL A 139 -2.39 -3.01 -12.83
C VAL A 139 -1.90 -4.45 -12.96
N MET A 140 -2.41 -5.35 -12.10
CA MET A 140 -2.10 -6.76 -12.12
C MET A 140 -3.36 -7.59 -12.39
N LEU A 141 -3.29 -8.48 -13.35
CA LEU A 141 -4.27 -9.56 -13.53
C LEU A 141 -3.79 -10.77 -12.75
N LYS A 142 -4.61 -11.23 -11.80
CA LYS A 142 -4.29 -12.39 -10.97
C LYS A 142 -5.24 -13.55 -11.31
N LEU A 143 -4.66 -14.67 -11.66
CA LEU A 143 -5.39 -15.93 -11.86
C LEU A 143 -5.16 -16.79 -10.62
N ARG A 144 -6.24 -17.27 -10.01
CA ARG A 144 -6.19 -17.99 -8.74
C ARG A 144 -6.86 -19.36 -8.87
N PRO A 145 -6.23 -20.44 -8.33
CA PRO A 145 -6.87 -21.75 -8.20
C PRO A 145 -8.00 -21.75 -7.18
N ALA A 146 -8.58 -22.91 -6.92
CA ALA A 146 -9.68 -23.07 -5.96
C ALA A 146 -9.30 -22.63 -4.53
N ALA A 147 -8.03 -22.86 -4.12
CA ALA A 147 -7.48 -22.33 -2.87
C ALA A 147 -6.14 -21.64 -3.15
N TYR A 148 -5.89 -20.48 -2.57
CA TYR A 148 -4.72 -19.64 -2.82
C TYR A 148 -4.36 -18.77 -1.63
N ILE A 149 -3.16 -18.20 -1.64
CA ILE A 149 -2.72 -17.22 -0.63
C ILE A 149 -3.36 -15.87 -0.97
N GLY A 150 -4.09 -15.29 -0.03
CA GLY A 150 -4.78 -14.02 -0.21
C GLY A 150 -3.83 -12.88 -0.59
N THR A 151 -4.34 -11.91 -1.33
CA THR A 151 -3.57 -10.70 -1.67
C THR A 151 -3.13 -9.97 -0.41
N ASN A 152 -1.82 -9.68 -0.27
CA ASN A 152 -1.19 -9.13 0.94
C ASN A 152 -1.47 -9.97 2.21
N GLY A 153 -1.78 -11.27 2.04
CA GLY A 153 -2.19 -12.18 3.09
C GLY A 153 -1.03 -12.76 3.91
N VAL A 154 0.21 -12.36 3.65
CA VAL A 154 1.37 -12.76 4.46
C VAL A 154 1.74 -11.64 5.42
N TYR A 155 1.88 -11.99 6.71
CA TYR A 155 2.38 -11.08 7.73
C TYR A 155 3.59 -11.69 8.43
N ILE A 156 4.70 -10.97 8.42
CA ILE A 156 5.98 -11.40 8.98
C ILE A 156 6.32 -10.47 10.15
N HIS A 157 6.62 -11.08 11.30
CA HIS A 157 7.12 -10.35 12.44
C HIS A 157 8.36 -11.07 13.02
N SER A 158 9.47 -10.35 13.09
CA SER A 158 10.73 -10.87 13.64
C SER A 158 11.11 -10.09 14.90
N ALA A 159 11.40 -10.81 15.97
CA ALA A 159 11.81 -10.22 17.25
C ALA A 159 13.05 -10.91 17.82
N PRO A 160 13.97 -10.16 18.48
CA PRO A 160 15.11 -10.73 19.14
C PRO A 160 14.68 -11.55 20.38
N GLN A 161 15.39 -12.64 20.65
CA GLN A 161 15.16 -13.46 21.85
C GLN A 161 16.08 -13.01 23.01
N PRO A 162 15.60 -13.07 24.27
CA PRO A 162 16.42 -12.70 25.43
C PRO A 162 17.73 -13.47 25.57
N GLU A 163 17.77 -14.73 25.11
CA GLU A 163 18.91 -15.61 25.17
C GLU A 163 19.83 -15.54 23.94
N GLY A 164 19.52 -14.65 23.01
CA GLY A 164 20.20 -14.45 21.72
C GLY A 164 19.50 -15.15 20.56
N GLY A 165 19.71 -14.63 19.36
CA GLY A 165 18.99 -15.03 18.15
C GLY A 165 17.65 -14.32 17.98
N TRP A 166 16.88 -14.76 17.00
CA TRP A 166 15.60 -14.15 16.60
C TRP A 166 14.53 -15.21 16.40
N THR A 167 13.28 -14.87 16.74
CA THR A 167 12.10 -15.62 16.35
C THR A 167 11.38 -14.84 15.28
N THR A 168 11.01 -15.51 14.18
CA THR A 168 10.16 -14.98 13.14
C THR A 168 8.83 -15.72 13.16
N GLU A 169 7.75 -15.00 13.36
CA GLU A 169 6.37 -15.48 13.23
C GLU A 169 5.84 -15.08 11.85
N VAL A 170 5.17 -16.02 11.19
CA VAL A 170 4.56 -15.83 9.87
C VAL A 170 3.10 -16.21 9.95
N GLU A 171 2.20 -15.25 9.65
CA GLU A 171 0.80 -15.53 9.42
C GLU A 171 0.55 -15.56 7.90
N THR A 172 -0.21 -16.55 7.42
CA THR A 172 -0.56 -16.70 6.01
C THR A 172 -2.06 -16.87 5.88
N ASP A 173 -2.70 -15.95 5.18
CA ASP A 173 -4.13 -16.03 4.85
C ASP A 173 -4.33 -16.94 3.64
N VAL A 174 -5.10 -18.01 3.79
CA VAL A 174 -5.55 -18.89 2.70
C VAL A 174 -7.01 -18.61 2.40
N VAL A 175 -7.33 -18.47 1.13
CA VAL A 175 -8.66 -18.09 0.63
C VAL A 175 -9.11 -19.10 -0.41
N GLY A 176 -10.40 -19.44 -0.44
CA GLY A 176 -10.99 -20.28 -1.48
C GLY A 176 -11.81 -21.46 -0.98
N GLU A 177 -11.75 -22.57 -1.71
CA GLU A 177 -12.54 -23.78 -1.41
C GLU A 177 -11.82 -24.71 -0.43
N ALA A 178 -12.59 -25.50 0.32
CA ALA A 178 -12.08 -26.46 1.28
C ALA A 178 -11.14 -27.49 0.65
N SER A 179 -10.00 -27.75 1.29
CA SER A 179 -8.99 -28.69 0.81
C SER A 179 -8.03 -29.07 1.93
N ASP A 180 -7.45 -30.28 1.84
CA ASP A 180 -6.25 -30.60 2.61
C ASP A 180 -5.07 -29.87 1.98
N ILE A 181 -4.43 -29.01 2.76
CA ILE A 181 -3.34 -28.17 2.29
C ILE A 181 -2.03 -28.52 3.00
N ARG A 182 -0.93 -28.32 2.29
CA ARG A 182 0.42 -28.32 2.83
C ARG A 182 1.10 -27.04 2.42
N MET A 183 1.58 -26.27 3.39
CA MET A 183 2.41 -25.10 3.17
C MET A 183 3.88 -25.46 3.42
N LEU A 184 4.76 -25.01 2.54
CA LEU A 184 6.21 -25.05 2.71
C LEU A 184 6.71 -23.61 2.73
N LEU A 185 7.34 -23.23 3.85
CA LEU A 185 8.01 -21.96 4.06
C LEU A 185 9.52 -22.17 3.89
N GLU A 186 10.14 -21.49 2.95
CA GLU A 186 11.58 -21.54 2.69
C GLU A 186 12.17 -20.14 2.88
N VAL A 187 13.20 -20.03 3.71
CA VAL A 187 13.88 -18.74 3.98
C VAL A 187 15.20 -18.72 3.22
N PHE A 188 15.46 -17.60 2.55
CA PHE A 188 16.71 -17.33 1.84
C PHE A 188 17.39 -16.11 2.44
N ASP A 189 18.71 -16.19 2.61
CA ASP A 189 19.54 -15.09 3.08
C ASP A 189 19.71 -13.99 2.00
N PRO A 190 20.35 -12.85 2.32
CA PRO A 190 20.59 -11.76 1.36
C PRO A 190 21.41 -12.17 0.13
N ALA A 191 22.21 -13.25 0.22
CA ALA A 191 22.95 -13.81 -0.90
C ALA A 191 22.14 -14.82 -1.74
N GLY A 192 20.90 -15.13 -1.33
CA GLY A 192 20.02 -16.10 -1.95
C GLY A 192 20.28 -17.56 -1.59
N ALA A 193 21.09 -17.81 -0.54
CA ALA A 193 21.30 -19.16 -0.03
C ALA A 193 20.15 -19.58 0.90
N SER A 194 19.73 -20.86 0.79
CA SER A 194 18.66 -21.38 1.64
C SER A 194 19.12 -21.51 3.09
N MET A 195 18.36 -20.95 4.01
CA MET A 195 18.54 -21.09 5.45
C MET A 195 17.74 -22.25 6.05
N GLY A 196 16.91 -22.93 5.26
CA GLY A 196 16.07 -24.04 5.65
C GLY A 196 14.61 -23.86 5.25
N GLY A 197 13.82 -24.89 5.53
CA GLY A 197 12.39 -24.90 5.23
C GLY A 197 11.55 -25.48 6.36
N TYR A 198 10.34 -25.00 6.50
CA TYR A 198 9.38 -25.37 7.53
C TYR A 198 8.08 -25.80 6.85
N GLY A 199 7.59 -27.00 7.16
CA GLY A 199 6.35 -27.53 6.62
C GLY A 199 5.21 -27.43 7.61
N LEU A 200 4.03 -27.05 7.13
CA LEU A 200 2.75 -27.10 7.84
C LEU A 200 1.77 -27.91 7.01
N GLU A 201 1.12 -28.91 7.61
CA GLU A 201 0.00 -29.63 7.02
C GLU A 201 -1.27 -29.33 7.82
N ALA A 202 -2.33 -28.95 7.13
CA ALA A 202 -3.60 -28.57 7.75
C ALA A 202 -4.78 -28.92 6.85
N HIS A 203 -5.96 -29.05 7.45
CA HIS A 203 -7.21 -29.04 6.72
C HIS A 203 -7.70 -27.58 6.65
N PHE A 204 -7.99 -27.10 5.45
CA PHE A 204 -8.59 -25.81 5.19
C PHE A 204 -10.08 -26.02 4.93
N ASP A 205 -10.90 -25.47 5.80
CA ASP A 205 -12.38 -25.63 5.74
C ASP A 205 -13.04 -24.82 4.62
N GLY A 206 -12.27 -24.00 3.93
CA GLY A 206 -12.75 -23.08 2.90
C GLY A 206 -13.10 -21.69 3.44
N GLY A 207 -13.34 -20.75 2.54
CA GLY A 207 -13.60 -19.36 2.87
C GLY A 207 -12.32 -18.55 3.03
N HIS A 208 -11.99 -18.11 4.26
CA HIS A 208 -10.82 -17.34 4.61
C HIS A 208 -10.29 -17.79 5.97
N GLU A 209 -9.07 -18.29 6.02
CA GLU A 209 -8.45 -18.80 7.25
C GLU A 209 -6.97 -18.42 7.35
N LYS A 210 -6.51 -18.11 8.58
CA LYS A 210 -5.13 -17.77 8.89
C LYS A 210 -4.39 -18.98 9.43
N PHE A 211 -3.22 -19.22 8.86
CA PHE A 211 -2.28 -20.24 9.33
C PHE A 211 -1.03 -19.55 9.86
N THR A 212 -0.54 -20.01 11.02
CA THR A 212 0.64 -19.43 11.67
C THR A 212 1.76 -20.45 11.73
N ALA A 213 2.95 -20.00 11.35
CA ALA A 213 4.19 -20.75 11.50
C ALA A 213 5.24 -19.88 12.19
N SER A 214 6.26 -20.50 12.80
CA SER A 214 7.39 -19.77 13.37
C SER A 214 8.70 -20.52 13.16
N PHE A 215 9.79 -19.76 13.07
CA PHE A 215 11.13 -20.29 12.99
C PHE A 215 12.14 -19.40 13.73
N ASN A 216 13.31 -19.96 14.04
CA ASN A 216 14.37 -19.25 14.74
C ASN A 216 15.59 -19.06 13.83
N SER A 217 16.25 -17.90 13.96
CA SER A 217 17.52 -17.58 13.32
C SER A 217 18.55 -17.23 14.40
N THR A 218 19.75 -17.82 14.34
CA THR A 218 20.71 -17.69 15.43
C THR A 218 21.44 -16.35 15.40
N ASP A 219 21.90 -15.91 14.24
CA ASP A 219 22.68 -14.68 14.06
C ASP A 219 22.43 -14.08 12.67
N PRO A 220 21.22 -13.56 12.41
CA PRO A 220 20.92 -12.97 11.12
C PRO A 220 21.62 -11.62 10.94
N GLU A 221 22.00 -11.30 9.71
CA GLU A 221 22.45 -9.95 9.35
C GLU A 221 21.28 -8.97 9.45
N LEU A 222 21.48 -7.90 10.22
CA LEU A 222 20.40 -6.95 10.51
C LEU A 222 20.25 -5.93 9.39
N TRP A 223 19.01 -5.60 9.07
CA TRP A 223 18.70 -4.49 8.19
C TRP A 223 19.01 -3.15 8.88
N SER A 224 19.74 -2.28 8.20
CA SER A 224 20.02 -0.92 8.66
C SER A 224 20.09 0.07 7.49
N VAL A 225 20.22 1.36 7.80
CA VAL A 225 20.38 2.44 6.81
C VAL A 225 21.66 2.26 5.97
N ASP A 226 22.75 1.80 6.60
CA ASP A 226 24.05 1.66 5.95
C ASP A 226 24.23 0.27 5.32
N ASP A 227 23.51 -0.74 5.85
CA ASP A 227 23.61 -2.13 5.43
C ASP A 227 22.20 -2.76 5.37
N PRO A 228 21.47 -2.54 4.26
CA PRO A 228 20.07 -2.93 4.14
C PRO A 228 19.90 -4.41 3.77
N MET A 229 20.20 -5.31 4.71
CA MET A 229 20.13 -6.75 4.51
C MET A 229 18.69 -7.25 4.43
N LEU A 230 18.32 -7.80 3.29
CA LEU A 230 16.97 -8.29 3.00
C LEU A 230 16.95 -9.80 2.80
N TYR A 231 16.02 -10.45 3.45
CA TYR A 231 15.73 -11.88 3.36
C TYR A 231 14.49 -12.11 2.50
N THR A 232 14.41 -13.29 1.90
CA THR A 232 13.21 -13.71 1.16
C THR A 232 12.55 -14.88 1.87
N LEU A 233 11.29 -14.74 2.18
CA LEU A 233 10.40 -15.82 2.60
C LEU A 233 9.58 -16.26 1.39
N LYS A 234 9.78 -17.51 0.96
CA LYS A 234 8.98 -18.15 -0.06
C LYS A 234 7.97 -19.08 0.60
N ILE A 235 6.68 -18.88 0.30
CA ILE A 235 5.60 -19.72 0.77
C ILE A 235 4.98 -20.42 -0.42
N SER A 236 5.02 -21.76 -0.41
CA SER A 236 4.40 -22.61 -1.43
C SER A 236 3.21 -23.35 -0.83
N LEU A 237 2.03 -23.20 -1.43
CA LEU A 237 0.78 -23.84 -1.04
C LEU A 237 0.49 -25.01 -1.96
N TYR A 238 0.27 -26.19 -1.40
CA TYR A 238 -0.04 -27.41 -2.14
C TYR A 238 -1.37 -28.01 -1.69
N SER A 239 -2.05 -28.72 -2.63
CA SER A 239 -3.07 -29.72 -2.33
C SER A 239 -2.57 -31.08 -2.80
N GLY A 240 -2.32 -32.01 -1.89
CA GLY A 240 -1.59 -33.23 -2.18
C GLY A 240 -0.18 -32.94 -2.74
N SER A 241 0.06 -33.33 -4.00
CA SER A 241 1.32 -33.04 -4.71
C SER A 241 1.22 -31.85 -5.69
N GLU A 242 0.04 -31.28 -5.88
CA GLU A 242 -0.19 -30.16 -6.80
C GLU A 242 0.16 -28.84 -6.13
N LEU A 243 1.03 -28.05 -6.80
CA LEU A 243 1.30 -26.68 -6.39
C LEU A 243 0.12 -25.78 -6.80
N LEU A 244 -0.54 -25.21 -5.82
CA LEU A 244 -1.65 -24.28 -6.01
C LEU A 244 -1.17 -22.84 -6.16
N ASP A 245 -0.35 -22.37 -5.21
CA ASP A 245 0.12 -20.99 -5.18
C ASP A 245 1.54 -20.90 -4.62
N CYS A 246 2.26 -19.85 -4.99
CA CYS A 246 3.59 -19.55 -4.48
C CYS A 246 3.79 -18.05 -4.40
N VAL A 247 4.11 -17.53 -3.21
CA VAL A 247 4.42 -16.13 -2.97
C VAL A 247 5.83 -15.98 -2.41
N ASN A 248 6.48 -14.89 -2.77
CA ASN A 248 7.75 -14.47 -2.18
C ASN A 248 7.52 -13.12 -1.48
N GLU A 249 7.88 -13.07 -0.20
CA GLU A 249 7.86 -11.86 0.60
C GLU A 249 9.28 -11.50 1.02
N THR A 250 9.61 -10.22 0.90
CA THR A 250 10.88 -9.68 1.37
C THR A 250 10.71 -9.12 2.76
N PHE A 251 11.67 -9.38 3.66
CA PHE A 251 11.69 -8.87 5.02
C PHE A 251 13.11 -8.63 5.52
N GLY A 252 13.25 -7.94 6.64
CA GLY A 252 14.55 -7.71 7.28
C GLY A 252 14.47 -7.88 8.79
N TYR A 253 15.54 -8.39 9.39
CA TYR A 253 15.68 -8.43 10.84
C TYR A 253 16.11 -7.07 11.35
N ARG A 254 15.29 -6.43 12.17
CA ARG A 254 15.63 -5.17 12.82
C ARG A 254 14.76 -4.92 14.05
N THR A 255 15.23 -4.11 14.98
CA THR A 255 14.40 -3.44 15.98
C THR A 255 14.29 -1.96 15.67
N ALA A 256 13.10 -1.38 15.84
CA ALA A 256 12.86 0.06 15.68
C ALA A 256 12.07 0.54 16.89
N GLU A 257 12.67 1.42 17.68
CA GLU A 257 12.13 1.86 18.97
C GLU A 257 12.16 3.39 19.04
N PHE A 258 11.13 3.96 19.63
CA PHE A 258 11.08 5.39 19.97
C PHE A 258 11.14 5.55 21.48
N ASP A 259 12.24 6.09 21.96
CA ASP A 259 12.52 6.30 23.37
C ASP A 259 12.46 7.80 23.70
N PRO A 260 11.72 8.24 24.74
CA PRO A 260 11.57 9.65 25.05
C PRO A 260 12.88 10.36 25.42
N ASP A 261 13.87 9.64 25.95
CA ASP A 261 15.15 10.22 26.39
C ASP A 261 16.26 10.05 25.34
N ARG A 262 16.21 8.96 24.56
CA ARG A 262 17.27 8.56 23.61
C ARG A 262 16.90 8.86 22.13
N GLY A 263 15.64 9.14 21.85
CA GLY A 263 15.11 9.34 20.50
C GLY A 263 14.85 8.02 19.75
N PHE A 264 14.97 8.05 18.42
CA PHE A 264 14.79 6.86 17.60
C PHE A 264 16.01 5.93 17.68
N LEU A 265 15.75 4.65 17.95
CA LEU A 265 16.76 3.59 18.01
C LEU A 265 16.52 2.57 16.90
N LEU A 266 17.53 2.31 16.09
CA LEU A 266 17.55 1.22 15.13
C LEU A 266 18.56 0.17 15.60
N ASN A 267 18.10 -1.05 15.83
CA ASN A 267 18.93 -2.14 16.38
C ASN A 267 19.63 -1.77 17.72
N GLY A 268 18.93 -0.99 18.55
CA GLY A 268 19.42 -0.51 19.85
C GLY A 268 20.34 0.70 19.79
N GLU A 269 20.78 1.14 18.60
CA GLU A 269 21.66 2.28 18.42
C GLU A 269 20.86 3.55 18.05
N PRO A 270 21.19 4.71 18.64
CA PRO A 270 20.52 5.99 18.31
C PRO A 270 20.77 6.40 16.87
N VAL A 271 19.70 6.68 16.13
CA VAL A 271 19.76 7.17 14.75
C VAL A 271 19.05 8.52 14.64
N LYS A 272 19.77 9.55 14.21
CA LYS A 272 19.17 10.84 13.90
C LYS A 272 18.50 10.76 12.54
N LEU A 273 17.18 11.03 12.51
CA LEU A 273 16.43 11.07 11.26
C LEU A 273 16.73 12.38 10.50
N HIS A 274 17.40 12.27 9.37
CA HIS A 274 17.63 13.34 8.38
C HIS A 274 16.66 13.09 7.23
N GLY A 275 15.38 13.43 7.45
CA GLY A 275 14.31 13.10 6.54
C GLY A 275 13.91 14.25 5.62
N VAL A 276 13.29 13.91 4.51
CA VAL A 276 12.62 14.85 3.60
C VAL A 276 11.17 14.41 3.37
N CYS A 277 10.29 15.41 3.22
CA CYS A 277 8.93 15.18 2.71
C CYS A 277 9.00 15.01 1.19
N MET A 278 8.35 13.98 0.66
CA MET A 278 8.35 13.69 -0.77
C MET A 278 6.92 13.45 -1.26
N HIS A 279 6.48 14.26 -2.21
CA HIS A 279 5.24 14.00 -2.93
C HIS A 279 5.42 12.91 -3.96
N HIS A 280 4.32 12.33 -4.44
CA HIS A 280 4.34 11.15 -5.30
C HIS A 280 4.63 11.45 -6.78
N ASP A 281 4.59 12.71 -7.19
CA ASP A 281 4.82 13.09 -8.59
C ASP A 281 6.31 12.99 -8.98
N LEU A 282 6.53 12.78 -10.27
CA LEU A 282 7.83 12.60 -10.88
C LEU A 282 8.18 13.79 -11.82
N GLY A 283 7.74 14.99 -11.48
CA GLY A 283 7.97 16.20 -12.23
C GLY A 283 7.38 16.15 -13.65
N ALA A 284 8.21 16.16 -14.69
CA ALA A 284 7.74 16.14 -16.08
C ALA A 284 6.98 14.87 -16.49
N LEU A 285 7.06 13.80 -15.70
CA LEU A 285 6.31 12.56 -15.91
C LEU A 285 4.91 12.61 -15.25
N GLY A 286 4.61 13.68 -14.53
CA GLY A 286 3.38 13.78 -13.75
C GLY A 286 3.34 12.79 -12.59
N SER A 287 2.17 12.23 -12.33
CA SER A 287 1.95 11.20 -11.32
C SER A 287 2.17 9.77 -11.86
N ALA A 288 2.26 9.58 -13.17
CA ALA A 288 2.48 8.26 -13.77
C ALA A 288 3.78 7.64 -13.23
N LEU A 289 3.64 6.55 -12.48
CA LEU A 289 4.76 5.90 -11.81
C LEU A 289 5.80 5.40 -12.82
N ASN A 290 7.04 5.78 -12.59
CA ASN A 290 8.19 5.29 -13.31
C ASN A 290 9.29 4.92 -12.30
N GLU A 291 9.54 3.64 -12.15
CA GLU A 291 10.46 3.12 -11.14
C GLU A 291 11.90 3.65 -11.30
N ALA A 292 12.38 3.79 -12.53
CA ALA A 292 13.72 4.31 -12.78
C ALA A 292 13.85 5.80 -12.37
N ALA A 293 12.80 6.60 -12.60
CA ALA A 293 12.75 8.00 -12.17
C ALA A 293 12.66 8.10 -10.65
N LEU A 294 11.86 7.25 -10.02
CA LEU A 294 11.73 7.16 -8.57
C LEU A 294 13.06 6.74 -7.91
N ALA A 295 13.70 5.69 -8.42
CA ALA A 295 15.02 5.24 -7.96
C ALA A 295 16.09 6.35 -8.11
N ARG A 296 16.01 7.15 -9.19
CA ARG A 296 16.87 8.32 -9.37
C ARG A 296 16.62 9.38 -8.29
N GLN A 297 15.36 9.70 -7.97
CA GLN A 297 15.04 10.65 -6.90
C GLN A 297 15.62 10.19 -5.55
N LEU A 298 15.35 8.94 -5.16
CA LEU A 298 15.82 8.38 -3.89
C LEU A 298 17.36 8.34 -3.81
N ARG A 299 18.04 8.02 -4.91
CA ARG A 299 19.51 8.05 -4.97
C ARG A 299 20.06 9.47 -4.73
N ILE A 300 19.45 10.48 -5.35
CA ILE A 300 19.83 11.89 -5.13
C ILE A 300 19.63 12.28 -3.66
N MET A 301 18.51 11.86 -3.04
CA MET A 301 18.26 12.11 -1.61
C MET A 301 19.36 11.47 -0.74
N LYS A 302 19.72 10.21 -1.00
CA LYS A 302 20.84 9.55 -0.28
C LYS A 302 22.17 10.28 -0.47
N GLU A 303 22.50 10.72 -1.67
CA GLU A 303 23.71 11.49 -1.96
C GLU A 303 23.75 12.84 -1.20
N MET A 304 22.59 13.42 -0.88
CA MET A 304 22.46 14.61 -0.03
C MET A 304 22.59 14.30 1.48
N GLY A 305 22.71 13.04 1.88
CA GLY A 305 22.76 12.62 3.29
C GLY A 305 21.38 12.36 3.93
N VAL A 306 20.33 12.24 3.14
CA VAL A 306 19.00 11.85 3.60
C VAL A 306 19.01 10.37 3.97
N ASN A 307 18.44 10.03 5.14
CA ASN A 307 18.26 8.65 5.61
C ASN A 307 16.79 8.28 5.88
N ALA A 308 15.85 9.23 5.68
CA ALA A 308 14.44 8.99 5.90
C ALA A 308 13.57 9.74 4.88
N ILE A 309 12.45 9.15 4.50
CA ILE A 309 11.44 9.74 3.62
C ILE A 309 10.10 9.78 4.36
N ARG A 310 9.42 10.94 4.35
CA ARG A 310 8.01 11.04 4.71
C ARG A 310 7.17 11.14 3.44
N THR A 311 6.21 10.23 3.27
CA THR A 311 5.35 10.20 2.08
C THR A 311 4.22 11.23 2.20
N SER A 312 4.46 12.43 1.71
CA SER A 312 3.59 13.62 1.91
C SER A 312 2.47 13.65 0.88
N HIS A 313 1.27 13.76 1.22
CA HIS A 313 0.60 13.35 2.47
C HIS A 313 -0.41 12.30 2.07
N ASN A 314 0.05 11.15 1.61
CA ASN A 314 -0.75 10.06 1.03
C ASN A 314 0.01 8.74 1.05
N MET A 315 -0.73 7.64 0.91
CA MET A 315 -0.17 6.30 0.86
C MET A 315 0.80 6.13 -0.31
N PRO A 316 2.03 5.64 -0.06
CA PRO A 316 3.07 5.52 -1.07
C PRO A 316 2.75 4.48 -2.15
N ALA A 317 3.47 4.55 -3.28
CA ALA A 317 3.53 3.44 -4.22
C ALA A 317 4.34 2.27 -3.62
N ARG A 318 3.99 1.03 -3.97
CA ARG A 318 4.72 -0.18 -3.57
C ARG A 318 6.21 -0.08 -3.92
N GLN A 319 6.53 0.39 -5.13
CA GLN A 319 7.89 0.53 -5.62
C GLN A 319 8.74 1.52 -4.80
N LEU A 320 8.11 2.57 -4.24
CA LEU A 320 8.82 3.49 -3.34
C LEU A 320 9.31 2.77 -2.09
N VAL A 321 8.43 1.99 -1.47
CA VAL A 321 8.74 1.26 -0.23
C VAL A 321 9.80 0.18 -0.48
N GLN A 322 9.67 -0.58 -1.58
CA GLN A 322 10.66 -1.57 -2.00
C GLN A 322 12.04 -0.95 -2.24
N LEU A 323 12.11 0.16 -2.96
CA LEU A 323 13.37 0.87 -3.18
C LEU A 323 13.96 1.44 -1.88
N CYS A 324 13.13 1.87 -0.92
CA CYS A 324 13.60 2.30 0.40
C CYS A 324 14.19 1.15 1.19
N ASP A 325 13.58 -0.04 1.15
CA ASP A 325 14.16 -1.26 1.74
C ASP A 325 15.55 -1.56 1.18
N GLU A 326 15.68 -1.56 -0.17
CA GLU A 326 16.91 -1.90 -0.88
C GLU A 326 18.00 -0.85 -0.71
N MET A 327 17.61 0.41 -0.57
CA MET A 327 18.56 1.53 -0.45
C MET A 327 18.90 1.89 1.00
N GLY A 328 18.24 1.32 2.00
CA GLY A 328 18.44 1.69 3.40
C GLY A 328 17.90 3.11 3.69
N LEU A 329 16.68 3.41 3.30
CA LEU A 329 15.98 4.64 3.63
C LEU A 329 14.82 4.33 4.55
N LEU A 330 14.77 4.94 5.72
CA LEU A 330 13.65 4.83 6.65
C LEU A 330 12.41 5.53 6.10
N VAL A 331 11.22 5.03 6.43
CA VAL A 331 9.96 5.59 5.90
C VAL A 331 8.99 5.92 7.03
N ASP A 332 8.56 7.19 7.06
CA ASP A 332 7.33 7.63 7.69
C ASP A 332 6.23 7.55 6.63
N SER A 333 5.50 6.43 6.64
CA SER A 333 4.44 6.16 5.67
C SER A 333 3.15 6.84 6.11
N GLU A 334 2.68 7.82 5.32
CA GLU A 334 1.53 8.65 5.68
C GLU A 334 0.31 8.34 4.83
N ALA A 335 -0.86 8.31 5.48
CA ALA A 335 -2.10 7.89 4.85
C ALA A 335 -2.94 9.05 4.29
N PHE A 336 -3.22 10.07 5.12
CA PHE A 336 -4.24 11.08 4.83
C PHE A 336 -3.78 12.51 5.09
N ASP A 337 -4.19 13.44 4.22
CA ASP A 337 -4.06 14.89 4.44
C ASP A 337 -5.34 15.51 5.02
N MET A 338 -6.45 14.81 5.01
CA MET A 338 -7.74 15.21 5.56
C MET A 338 -8.50 14.00 6.08
N TRP A 339 -9.37 14.23 7.06
CA TRP A 339 -10.32 13.23 7.54
C TRP A 339 -11.75 13.60 7.13
N GLU A 340 -12.63 13.92 8.09
CA GLU A 340 -14.02 14.27 7.82
C GLU A 340 -14.19 15.74 7.41
N LYS A 341 -13.29 16.62 7.87
CA LYS A 341 -13.27 18.03 7.44
C LYS A 341 -12.41 18.22 6.19
N PRO A 342 -12.94 18.90 5.17
CA PRO A 342 -12.19 19.13 3.94
C PRO A 342 -11.03 20.10 4.14
N LYS A 343 -9.99 19.95 3.31
CA LYS A 343 -9.01 20.97 3.00
C LYS A 343 -9.24 21.56 1.61
N THR A 344 -9.86 20.80 0.71
CA THR A 344 -10.29 21.24 -0.61
C THR A 344 -11.68 20.69 -0.92
N GLU A 345 -12.37 21.28 -1.89
CA GLU A 345 -13.78 20.98 -2.19
C GLU A 345 -14.03 19.51 -2.57
N PHE A 346 -13.12 18.93 -3.36
CA PHE A 346 -13.30 17.59 -3.92
C PHE A 346 -12.30 16.56 -3.39
N ASP A 347 -11.66 16.81 -2.23
CA ASP A 347 -10.75 15.86 -1.63
C ASP A 347 -11.46 14.63 -1.02
N ASN A 348 -10.68 13.71 -0.41
CA ASN A 348 -11.18 12.43 0.07
C ASN A 348 -12.12 12.53 1.29
N HIS A 349 -12.29 13.71 1.92
CA HIS A 349 -13.23 13.88 3.04
C HIS A 349 -14.63 13.35 2.70
N ARG A 350 -15.04 13.46 1.43
CA ARG A 350 -16.34 13.01 0.92
C ARG A 350 -16.61 11.52 1.14
N PHE A 351 -15.56 10.74 1.25
CA PHE A 351 -15.60 9.26 1.31
C PHE A 351 -14.97 8.71 2.59
N PHE A 352 -14.30 9.55 3.37
CA PHE A 352 -13.47 9.13 4.49
C PHE A 352 -14.26 8.37 5.55
N THR A 353 -15.39 8.89 6.01
CA THR A 353 -16.20 8.27 7.08
C THR A 353 -16.61 6.85 6.75
N GLU A 354 -16.95 6.58 5.48
CA GLU A 354 -17.42 5.27 5.02
C GLU A 354 -16.26 4.30 4.74
N HIS A 355 -15.12 4.81 4.27
CA HIS A 355 -14.08 3.96 3.66
C HIS A 355 -12.72 3.97 4.38
N ALA A 356 -12.53 4.77 5.43
CA ALA A 356 -11.24 4.91 6.12
C ALA A 356 -10.64 3.57 6.58
N GLU A 357 -11.45 2.66 7.14
CA GLU A 357 -10.95 1.35 7.58
C GLU A 357 -10.44 0.51 6.40
N ARG A 358 -11.21 0.47 5.30
CA ARG A 358 -10.83 -0.25 4.08
C ARG A 358 -9.51 0.28 3.51
N ASP A 359 -9.36 1.60 3.49
CA ASP A 359 -8.17 2.26 2.94
C ASP A 359 -6.95 2.01 3.84
N VAL A 360 -7.09 2.12 5.17
CA VAL A 360 -6.04 1.78 6.15
C VAL A 360 -5.66 0.30 6.07
N ARG A 361 -6.64 -0.60 5.95
CA ARG A 361 -6.38 -2.03 5.77
C ARG A 361 -5.51 -2.29 4.54
N SER A 362 -5.94 -1.75 3.38
CA SER A 362 -5.22 -1.93 2.12
C SER A 362 -3.77 -1.44 2.21
N TRP A 363 -3.55 -0.30 2.84
CA TRP A 363 -2.24 0.30 3.03
C TRP A 363 -1.34 -0.55 3.92
N ILE A 364 -1.78 -0.87 5.14
CA ILE A 364 -0.96 -1.56 6.13
C ILE A 364 -0.72 -3.02 5.73
N GLU A 365 -1.75 -3.76 5.30
CA GLU A 365 -1.58 -5.16 4.89
C GLU A 365 -0.62 -5.30 3.70
N ARG A 366 -0.57 -4.30 2.80
CA ARG A 366 0.38 -4.29 1.69
C ARG A 366 1.82 -4.06 2.14
N ASP A 367 2.02 -3.17 3.11
CA ASP A 367 3.35 -2.61 3.39
C ASP A 367 3.97 -3.08 4.73
N ARG A 368 3.24 -3.79 5.59
CA ARG A 368 3.67 -4.13 6.96
C ARG A 368 4.88 -5.06 7.09
N ASN A 369 5.32 -5.71 6.01
CA ASN A 369 6.50 -6.57 6.01
C ASN A 369 7.81 -5.82 5.69
N HIS A 370 7.72 -4.56 5.24
CA HIS A 370 8.86 -3.76 4.82
C HIS A 370 9.65 -3.22 6.01
N PRO A 371 10.95 -3.58 6.18
CA PRO A 371 11.75 -3.13 7.32
C PRO A 371 12.04 -1.63 7.31
N CYS A 372 11.97 -0.96 6.17
CA CYS A 372 12.16 0.48 6.08
C CYS A 372 11.07 1.31 6.77
N ILE A 373 9.84 0.78 6.88
CA ILE A 373 8.73 1.52 7.50
C ILE A 373 8.90 1.49 9.02
N ILE A 374 9.05 2.68 9.62
CA ILE A 374 9.19 2.86 11.07
C ILE A 374 8.00 3.58 11.69
N MET A 375 7.21 4.30 10.89
CA MET A 375 6.02 5.01 11.34
C MET A 375 4.85 4.83 10.39
N TRP A 376 3.65 4.70 10.97
CA TRP A 376 2.35 4.76 10.30
C TRP A 376 1.70 6.09 10.64
N SER A 377 1.85 7.10 9.77
CA SER A 377 1.23 8.41 9.98
C SER A 377 -0.24 8.39 9.55
N ILE A 378 -1.14 8.53 10.52
CA ILE A 378 -2.59 8.49 10.28
C ILE A 378 -3.15 9.80 9.75
N GLY A 379 -2.35 10.87 9.74
CA GLY A 379 -2.80 12.15 9.22
C GLY A 379 -1.79 13.27 9.27
N ASN A 380 -1.93 14.22 8.34
CA ASN A 380 -1.14 15.43 8.26
C ASN A 380 -2.02 16.66 8.49
N GLU A 381 -1.69 17.48 9.52
CA GLU A 381 -2.31 18.80 9.74
C GLU A 381 -3.86 18.75 9.71
N ILE A 382 -4.41 17.80 10.40
CA ILE A 382 -5.84 17.46 10.32
C ILE A 382 -6.70 18.49 11.02
N ASN A 383 -7.61 19.12 10.27
CA ASN A 383 -8.54 20.14 10.78
C ASN A 383 -9.51 19.60 11.85
N ASP A 384 -9.78 18.30 11.86
CA ASP A 384 -10.67 17.65 12.83
C ASP A 384 -10.07 17.65 14.23
N THR A 385 -8.73 17.64 14.36
CA THR A 385 -8.04 17.48 15.65
C THR A 385 -8.24 18.65 16.63
N ILE A 386 -8.59 19.83 16.15
CA ILE A 386 -8.91 20.98 17.02
C ILE A 386 -10.33 20.93 17.61
N ASP A 387 -11.15 19.97 17.19
CA ASP A 387 -12.47 19.73 17.75
C ASP A 387 -12.50 18.49 18.64
N PRO A 388 -13.40 18.42 19.63
CA PRO A 388 -13.53 17.24 20.51
C PRO A 388 -13.77 15.93 19.72
N HIS A 389 -14.47 16.00 18.58
CA HIS A 389 -14.75 14.82 17.72
C HIS A 389 -13.48 14.25 17.07
N GLY A 390 -12.46 15.06 16.83
CA GLY A 390 -11.18 14.61 16.28
C GLY A 390 -10.50 13.53 17.12
N LEU A 391 -10.71 13.55 18.45
CA LEU A 391 -10.20 12.52 19.35
C LEU A 391 -10.80 11.13 19.05
N ASP A 392 -12.10 11.08 18.73
CA ASP A 392 -12.78 9.81 18.42
C ASP A 392 -12.29 9.24 17.08
N ILE A 393 -12.07 10.12 16.09
CA ILE A 393 -11.50 9.72 14.79
C ILE A 393 -10.06 9.22 14.98
N THR A 394 -9.25 9.92 15.78
CA THR A 394 -7.86 9.52 16.08
C THR A 394 -7.81 8.14 16.72
N LYS A 395 -8.65 7.88 17.74
CA LYS A 395 -8.74 6.56 18.38
C LYS A 395 -9.12 5.47 17.40
N ARG A 396 -10.12 5.73 16.55
CA ARG A 396 -10.58 4.78 15.53
C ARG A 396 -9.47 4.44 14.53
N LEU A 397 -8.74 5.43 14.03
CA LEU A 397 -7.62 5.20 13.11
C LEU A 397 -6.45 4.49 13.79
N TYR A 398 -6.14 4.86 15.04
CA TYR A 398 -5.14 4.16 15.85
C TYR A 398 -5.50 2.67 16.02
N GLU A 399 -6.76 2.37 16.34
CA GLU A 399 -7.25 0.99 16.46
C GLU A 399 -7.15 0.23 15.13
N TYR A 400 -7.39 0.88 13.99
CA TYR A 400 -7.19 0.26 12.68
C TYR A 400 -5.72 -0.07 12.42
N VAL A 401 -4.79 0.83 12.77
CA VAL A 401 -3.35 0.52 12.67
C VAL A 401 -3.01 -0.71 13.49
N LEU A 402 -3.41 -0.76 14.77
CA LEU A 402 -3.15 -1.91 15.65
C LEU A 402 -3.83 -3.21 15.17
N LYS A 403 -4.98 -3.10 14.51
CA LYS A 403 -5.70 -4.25 13.95
C LYS A 403 -4.93 -4.90 12.79
N TYR A 404 -4.32 -4.09 11.92
CA TYR A 404 -3.69 -4.57 10.69
C TYR A 404 -2.16 -4.72 10.80
N ASP A 405 -1.54 -4.13 11.84
CA ASP A 405 -0.16 -4.37 12.28
C ASP A 405 -0.13 -4.72 13.79
N PRO A 406 -0.71 -5.88 14.18
CA PRO A 406 -0.93 -6.22 15.60
C PRO A 406 0.35 -6.50 16.39
N LYS A 407 1.47 -6.76 15.72
CA LYS A 407 2.79 -6.96 16.36
C LYS A 407 3.60 -5.66 16.44
N GLY A 408 3.13 -4.58 15.80
CA GLY A 408 3.75 -3.26 15.83
C GLY A 408 5.09 -3.22 15.08
N ASN A 409 5.12 -3.68 13.84
CA ASN A 409 6.31 -3.57 13.00
C ASN A 409 6.71 -2.09 12.80
N ALA A 410 5.74 -1.17 12.86
CA ALA A 410 5.98 0.27 12.89
C ALA A 410 5.07 1.00 13.89
N ALA A 411 5.50 2.16 14.36
CA ALA A 411 4.77 2.93 15.36
C ALA A 411 3.70 3.84 14.72
N PRO A 412 2.45 3.91 15.24
CA PRO A 412 1.48 4.89 14.79
C PRO A 412 1.90 6.31 15.17
N THR A 413 1.70 7.28 14.26
CA THR A 413 2.03 8.70 14.47
C THR A 413 0.99 9.61 13.78
N ILE A 414 1.08 10.91 14.04
CA ILE A 414 0.33 11.98 13.38
C ILE A 414 1.21 13.23 13.25
N GLY A 415 1.18 13.88 12.09
CA GLY A 415 1.82 15.19 11.89
C GLY A 415 0.83 16.33 12.17
N SER A 416 1.09 17.17 13.17
CA SER A 416 0.19 18.24 13.57
C SER A 416 0.86 19.61 13.55
N ASN A 417 0.18 20.59 12.96
CA ASN A 417 0.49 22.01 13.06
C ASN A 417 -0.33 22.71 14.15
N TYR A 418 -1.14 21.97 14.91
CA TYR A 418 -2.03 22.47 15.95
C TYR A 418 -1.57 22.11 17.37
N MET A 419 -0.27 21.83 17.58
CA MET A 419 0.25 21.35 18.87
C MET A 419 0.06 22.32 20.04
N GLY A 420 -0.27 23.59 19.77
CA GLY A 420 -0.70 24.54 20.80
C GLY A 420 -2.17 24.41 21.23
N ASP A 421 -2.99 23.57 20.57
CA ASP A 421 -4.40 23.34 20.89
C ASP A 421 -4.58 22.11 21.79
N GLU A 422 -5.38 22.23 22.85
CA GLU A 422 -5.60 21.16 23.83
C GLU A 422 -6.24 19.90 23.23
N ASN A 423 -7.14 20.03 22.24
CA ASN A 423 -7.74 18.86 21.59
C ASN A 423 -6.74 18.16 20.68
N ALA A 424 -5.90 18.91 19.96
CA ALA A 424 -4.83 18.34 19.13
C ALA A 424 -3.79 17.60 20.00
N GLN A 425 -3.45 18.13 21.18
CA GLN A 425 -2.59 17.42 22.15
C GLN A 425 -3.22 16.09 22.59
N LYS A 426 -4.52 16.07 22.91
CA LYS A 426 -5.24 14.82 23.25
C LYS A 426 -5.22 13.79 22.10
N CYS A 427 -5.28 14.25 20.87
CA CYS A 427 -5.12 13.36 19.70
C CYS A 427 -3.69 12.77 19.64
N SER A 428 -2.68 13.61 19.88
CA SER A 428 -1.28 13.19 19.93
C SER A 428 -1.00 12.20 21.07
N ASP A 429 -1.65 12.39 22.24
CA ASP A 429 -1.56 11.46 23.38
C ASP A 429 -2.08 10.05 23.06
N VAL A 430 -2.99 9.89 22.10
CA VAL A 430 -3.47 8.58 21.67
C VAL A 430 -2.36 7.81 20.94
N VAL A 431 -1.69 8.45 19.99
CA VAL A 431 -0.64 7.82 19.18
C VAL A 431 0.72 7.77 19.89
N LYS A 432 0.92 8.63 20.92
CA LYS A 432 2.12 8.77 21.76
C LYS A 432 3.41 9.17 21.03
N LEU A 433 3.43 9.14 19.72
CA LEU A 433 4.49 9.63 18.86
C LEU A 433 3.88 10.70 17.96
N ALA A 434 4.29 11.96 18.12
CA ALA A 434 3.70 13.07 17.40
C ALA A 434 4.74 13.85 16.59
N GLY A 435 4.40 14.13 15.33
CA GLY A 435 5.14 15.06 14.47
C GLY A 435 4.67 16.51 14.70
N TYR A 436 5.61 17.40 14.95
CA TYR A 436 5.36 18.83 15.10
C TYR A 436 5.60 19.56 13.79
N ASN A 437 4.54 19.91 13.08
CA ASN A 437 4.64 20.74 11.89
C ASN A 437 4.62 22.21 12.30
N TYR A 438 5.68 22.98 11.99
CA TYR A 438 5.81 24.42 12.28
C TYR A 438 5.66 24.80 13.76
N SER A 439 5.80 23.86 14.68
CA SER A 439 5.54 24.05 16.12
C SER A 439 6.75 23.68 16.99
N GLU A 440 7.95 23.73 16.43
CA GLU A 440 9.23 23.42 17.11
C GLU A 440 9.48 24.31 18.34
N TYR A 441 8.89 25.49 18.38
CA TYR A 441 8.97 26.41 19.52
C TYR A 441 8.30 25.86 20.79
N LEU A 442 7.49 24.79 20.67
CA LEU A 442 6.83 24.12 21.80
C LEU A 442 7.64 22.95 22.36
N TYR A 443 8.76 22.56 21.75
CA TYR A 443 9.50 21.38 22.16
C TYR A 443 9.91 21.39 23.63
N ASP A 444 10.51 22.49 24.10
CA ASP A 444 10.99 22.59 25.47
C ASP A 444 9.83 22.54 26.49
N GLU A 445 8.67 23.14 26.16
CA GLU A 445 7.49 23.12 26.99
C GLU A 445 6.84 21.73 27.06
N HIS A 446 6.72 21.08 25.93
CA HIS A 446 6.02 19.78 25.84
C HIS A 446 6.91 18.60 26.23
N HIS A 447 8.23 18.79 26.32
CA HIS A 447 9.17 17.77 26.79
C HIS A 447 9.40 17.80 28.30
N ALA A 448 9.01 18.89 29.01
CA ALA A 448 9.14 19.04 30.44
C ALA A 448 8.04 18.27 31.22
#